data_fceb1b5a1ea0118535ff7ddf43888b17
#
_entry.id   fceb1b5a1ea0118535ff7ddf43888b17
#
_cell.length_a   1.000
_cell.length_b   1.000
_cell.length_c   1.000
_cell.angle_alpha   90.00
_cell.angle_beta   90.00
_cell.angle_gamma   90.00
#
_symmetry.space_group_name_H-M   'P 1'
#
loop_
_entity.id
_entity.type
_entity.pdbx_description
1 polymer ?
#
loop_
_entity_poly.entity_id
_entity_poly.type
_entity_poly.pdbx_seq_one_letter_code
_entity_poly.pdbx_strand_id
1 'polypeptide(L)'
;MSDIITVNDLNLWYGPTQALHHVTISVPEHSITALIGPSGCGKSTFLKTLDRMNDLIPGVKVEGQVLYKGQDIYAPGVDVSQLRREVGMVFQKPNPFPMSIYDNVAYGPRTHGVRNKAKLDELVEQSLRRAAIWDEVKDRLKKNALGLSGGQQQRLCIARALAVEPTVLLMDEPTSALDPISTSRIEELAVELKQHYTIVIVTHNMQQALRISDRTAFFLLGELVEYGDTETMFSTPSEKRTEDYITGRFG
;
A
#
# COMPACT_ATOMS: atom_id res chain seq x y z
N MET A 1 -18.08 -3.08 10.62
CA MET A 1 -17.33 -2.28 9.64
C MET A 1 -17.65 -2.84 8.28
N SER A 2 -17.83 -2.00 7.27
CA SER A 2 -18.02 -2.46 5.89
C SER A 2 -16.65 -2.80 5.28
N ASP A 3 -16.63 -3.79 4.38
CA ASP A 3 -15.42 -4.11 3.64
C ASP A 3 -15.34 -3.23 2.39
N ILE A 4 -14.22 -2.52 2.21
CA ILE A 4 -14.01 -1.66 1.05
C ILE A 4 -13.46 -2.45 -0.15
N ILE A 5 -12.67 -3.49 0.13
CA ILE A 5 -12.17 -4.43 -0.86
C ILE A 5 -12.61 -5.84 -0.46
N THR A 6 -13.14 -6.59 -1.42
CA THR A 6 -13.45 -8.01 -1.25
C THR A 6 -12.85 -8.77 -2.42
N VAL A 7 -12.08 -9.81 -2.11
CA VAL A 7 -11.43 -10.67 -3.09
C VAL A 7 -11.98 -12.08 -2.93
N ASN A 8 -12.48 -12.65 -4.03
CA ASN A 8 -13.09 -13.98 -4.05
C ASN A 8 -12.36 -14.86 -5.05
N ASP A 9 -11.77 -15.94 -4.57
CA ASP A 9 -11.13 -16.99 -5.35
C ASP A 9 -10.12 -16.45 -6.39
N LEU A 10 -9.28 -15.49 -5.98
CA LEU A 10 -8.31 -14.85 -6.86
C LEU A 10 -7.17 -15.81 -7.19
N ASN A 11 -6.97 -16.00 -8.50
CA ASN A 11 -5.86 -16.72 -9.08
C ASN A 11 -5.11 -15.81 -10.05
N LEU A 12 -3.75 -15.84 -10.04
CA LEU A 12 -2.94 -14.99 -10.91
C LEU A 12 -1.75 -15.75 -11.47
N TRP A 13 -1.49 -15.57 -12.75
CA TRP A 13 -0.34 -16.14 -13.46
C TRP A 13 0.53 -15.07 -14.12
N TYR A 14 1.82 -15.30 -14.12
CA TYR A 14 2.81 -14.62 -14.94
C TYR A 14 3.28 -15.62 -16.01
N GLY A 15 2.74 -15.50 -17.24
CA GLY A 15 2.94 -16.51 -18.28
C GLY A 15 2.50 -17.90 -17.78
N PRO A 16 3.39 -18.93 -17.78
CA PRO A 16 3.04 -20.28 -17.32
C PRO A 16 3.05 -20.46 -15.79
N THR A 17 3.59 -19.50 -15.03
CA THR A 17 3.79 -19.64 -13.58
C THR A 17 2.62 -19.03 -12.82
N GLN A 18 1.92 -19.85 -12.04
CA GLN A 18 0.88 -19.35 -11.12
C GLN A 18 1.55 -18.76 -9.88
N ALA A 19 1.19 -17.53 -9.56
CA ALA A 19 1.76 -16.75 -8.45
C ALA A 19 0.78 -16.56 -7.29
N LEU A 20 -0.52 -16.67 -7.54
CA LEU A 20 -1.56 -16.64 -6.50
C LEU A 20 -2.54 -17.78 -6.73
N HIS A 21 -2.92 -18.45 -5.63
CA HIS A 21 -3.79 -19.62 -5.63
C HIS A 21 -4.99 -19.38 -4.71
N HIS A 22 -6.20 -19.31 -5.29
CA HIS A 22 -7.49 -19.30 -4.56
C HIS A 22 -7.55 -18.30 -3.40
N VAL A 23 -6.99 -17.10 -3.55
CA VAL A 23 -6.96 -16.10 -2.49
C VAL A 23 -8.35 -15.51 -2.27
N THR A 24 -8.89 -15.65 -1.07
CA THR A 24 -10.16 -15.04 -0.64
C THR A 24 -9.92 -14.24 0.64
N ILE A 25 -10.17 -12.92 0.58
CA ILE A 25 -9.92 -11.99 1.68
C ILE A 25 -10.82 -10.78 1.58
N SER A 26 -11.17 -10.16 2.71
CA SER A 26 -11.82 -8.86 2.75
C SER A 26 -11.00 -7.84 3.54
N VAL A 27 -11.01 -6.60 3.11
CA VAL A 27 -10.29 -5.49 3.75
C VAL A 27 -11.32 -4.50 4.30
N PRO A 28 -11.41 -4.38 5.64
CA PRO A 28 -12.34 -3.43 6.26
C PRO A 28 -11.95 -1.98 6.02
N GLU A 29 -12.94 -1.10 5.90
CA GLU A 29 -12.72 0.35 5.84
C GLU A 29 -12.02 0.87 7.09
N HIS A 30 -11.19 1.92 6.92
CA HIS A 30 -10.49 2.61 8.01
C HIS A 30 -9.71 1.66 8.92
N SER A 31 -9.05 0.68 8.34
CA SER A 31 -8.20 -0.29 9.02
C SER A 31 -6.84 -0.42 8.33
N ILE A 32 -5.87 -0.97 9.06
CA ILE A 32 -4.60 -1.41 8.48
C ILE A 32 -4.62 -2.93 8.38
N THR A 33 -4.53 -3.45 7.17
CA THR A 33 -4.34 -4.89 6.90
C THR A 33 -2.88 -5.13 6.51
N ALA A 34 -2.14 -5.90 7.32
CA ALA A 34 -0.77 -6.29 7.00
C ALA A 34 -0.74 -7.60 6.22
N LEU A 35 0.07 -7.65 5.17
CA LEU A 35 0.40 -8.86 4.42
C LEU A 35 1.80 -9.33 4.84
N ILE A 36 1.89 -10.48 5.50
CA ILE A 36 3.16 -11.06 5.97
C ILE A 36 3.45 -12.39 5.27
N GLY A 37 4.70 -12.84 5.34
CA GLY A 37 5.15 -14.11 4.76
C GLY A 37 6.55 -14.00 4.17
N PRO A 38 7.17 -15.10 3.79
CA PRO A 38 8.53 -15.13 3.22
C PRO A 38 8.62 -14.37 1.90
N SER A 39 9.85 -14.04 1.50
CA SER A 39 10.09 -13.38 0.20
C SER A 39 9.62 -14.26 -0.95
N GLY A 40 8.99 -13.67 -1.95
CA GLY A 40 8.49 -14.38 -3.13
C GLY A 40 7.18 -15.16 -2.94
N CYS A 41 6.52 -15.10 -1.77
CA CYS A 41 5.28 -15.85 -1.52
C CYS A 41 4.00 -15.21 -2.11
N GLY A 42 4.08 -14.14 -2.90
CA GLY A 42 2.94 -13.56 -3.60
C GLY A 42 2.37 -12.26 -3.01
N LYS A 43 2.83 -11.75 -1.86
CA LYS A 43 2.30 -10.53 -1.20
C LYS A 43 2.23 -9.29 -2.10
N SER A 44 3.36 -8.94 -2.71
CA SER A 44 3.42 -7.78 -3.62
C SER A 44 2.64 -8.01 -4.91
N THR A 45 2.52 -9.27 -5.36
CA THR A 45 1.64 -9.63 -6.48
C THR A 45 0.19 -9.41 -6.10
N PHE A 46 -0.23 -9.88 -4.92
CA PHE A 46 -1.58 -9.62 -4.41
C PHE A 46 -1.84 -8.13 -4.24
N LEU A 47 -0.94 -7.39 -3.59
CA LEU A 47 -1.07 -5.95 -3.39
C LEU A 47 -1.29 -5.21 -4.73
N LYS A 48 -0.46 -5.50 -5.75
CA LYS A 48 -0.52 -4.88 -7.09
C LYS A 48 -1.73 -5.33 -7.91
N THR A 49 -2.44 -6.37 -7.50
CA THR A 49 -3.70 -6.78 -8.13
C THR A 49 -4.83 -5.82 -7.73
N LEU A 50 -4.79 -5.23 -6.52
CA LEU A 50 -5.83 -4.37 -5.99
C LEU A 50 -5.94 -3.01 -6.72
N ASP A 51 -4.87 -2.56 -7.39
CA ASP A 51 -4.85 -1.34 -8.22
C ASP A 51 -4.60 -1.63 -9.72
N ARG A 52 -4.63 -2.90 -10.09
CA ARG A 52 -4.38 -3.39 -11.46
C ARG A 52 -2.99 -3.04 -12.02
N MET A 53 -1.99 -2.83 -11.14
CA MET A 53 -0.60 -2.60 -11.59
C MET A 53 0.00 -3.82 -12.29
N ASN A 54 -0.49 -5.03 -12.00
CA ASN A 54 -0.05 -6.25 -12.68
C ASN A 54 -0.42 -6.27 -14.17
N ASP A 55 -1.44 -5.51 -14.60
CA ASP A 55 -1.81 -5.37 -16.03
C ASP A 55 -0.67 -4.79 -16.88
N LEU A 56 0.31 -4.12 -16.27
CA LEU A 56 1.48 -3.59 -16.97
C LEU A 56 2.52 -4.67 -17.31
N ILE A 57 2.35 -5.89 -16.80
CA ILE A 57 3.27 -7.01 -17.02
C ILE A 57 2.72 -7.87 -18.17
N PRO A 58 3.46 -8.01 -19.28
CA PRO A 58 3.01 -8.84 -20.41
C PRO A 58 2.74 -10.29 -19.99
N GLY A 59 1.63 -10.86 -20.43
CA GLY A 59 1.28 -12.25 -20.17
C GLY A 59 0.70 -12.51 -18.78
N VAL A 60 0.34 -11.46 -18.04
CA VAL A 60 -0.40 -11.64 -16.79
C VAL A 60 -1.82 -12.13 -17.08
N LYS A 61 -2.28 -13.10 -16.30
CA LYS A 61 -3.66 -13.60 -16.33
C LYS A 61 -4.22 -13.55 -14.91
N VAL A 62 -5.41 -13.00 -14.77
CA VAL A 62 -6.13 -12.90 -13.49
C VAL A 62 -7.46 -13.62 -13.64
N GLU A 63 -7.81 -14.49 -12.69
CA GLU A 63 -9.11 -15.15 -12.57
C GLU A 63 -9.64 -14.98 -11.15
N GLY A 64 -10.94 -15.13 -10.96
CA GLY A 64 -11.63 -14.81 -9.71
C GLY A 64 -12.20 -13.40 -9.75
N GLN A 65 -12.48 -12.83 -8.59
CA GLN A 65 -13.16 -11.54 -8.49
C GLN A 65 -12.47 -10.63 -7.47
N VAL A 66 -12.26 -9.39 -7.85
CA VAL A 66 -11.73 -8.33 -6.95
C VAL A 66 -12.72 -7.17 -6.96
N LEU A 67 -13.41 -7.00 -5.84
CA LEU A 67 -14.42 -5.96 -5.67
C LEU A 67 -13.81 -4.78 -4.90
N TYR A 68 -13.93 -3.59 -5.45
CA TYR A 68 -13.69 -2.33 -4.76
C TYR A 68 -15.02 -1.59 -4.63
N LYS A 69 -15.45 -1.28 -3.40
CA LYS A 69 -16.79 -0.70 -3.11
C LYS A 69 -17.93 -1.50 -3.78
N GLY A 70 -17.81 -2.82 -3.80
CA GLY A 70 -18.79 -3.74 -4.39
C GLY A 70 -18.78 -3.82 -5.93
N GLN A 71 -17.87 -3.12 -6.62
CA GLN A 71 -17.72 -3.18 -8.06
C GLN A 71 -16.47 -3.97 -8.45
N ASP A 72 -16.61 -4.92 -9.38
CA ASP A 72 -15.48 -5.70 -9.87
C ASP A 72 -14.53 -4.81 -10.68
N ILE A 73 -13.29 -4.68 -10.18
CA ILE A 73 -12.27 -3.84 -10.82
C ILE A 73 -11.75 -4.40 -12.14
N TYR A 74 -12.02 -5.68 -12.45
CA TYR A 74 -11.68 -6.34 -13.72
C TYR A 74 -12.85 -6.42 -14.69
N ALA A 75 -14.04 -5.89 -14.34
CA ALA A 75 -15.18 -5.85 -15.24
C ALA A 75 -14.88 -5.03 -16.52
N PRO A 76 -15.48 -5.40 -17.67
CA PRO A 76 -15.34 -4.61 -18.88
C PRO A 76 -15.77 -3.15 -18.69
N GLY A 77 -14.97 -2.21 -19.19
CA GLY A 77 -15.28 -0.77 -19.14
C GLY A 77 -14.88 -0.06 -17.86
N VAL A 78 -14.21 -0.73 -16.92
CA VAL A 78 -13.66 -0.06 -15.70
C VAL A 78 -12.58 0.94 -16.10
N ASP A 79 -12.72 2.19 -15.64
CA ASP A 79 -11.69 3.21 -15.77
C ASP A 79 -10.56 2.96 -14.78
N VAL A 80 -9.45 2.38 -15.27
CA VAL A 80 -8.27 2.05 -14.47
C VAL A 80 -7.58 3.31 -13.93
N SER A 81 -7.67 4.44 -14.64
CA SER A 81 -7.09 5.70 -14.15
C SER A 81 -7.86 6.23 -12.94
N GLN A 82 -9.19 6.12 -12.98
CA GLN A 82 -10.03 6.46 -11.83
C GLN A 82 -9.79 5.48 -10.66
N LEU A 83 -9.69 4.18 -10.93
CA LEU A 83 -9.35 3.19 -9.90
C LEU A 83 -8.03 3.55 -9.19
N ARG A 84 -6.96 3.85 -9.95
CA ARG A 84 -5.63 4.21 -9.41
C ARG A 84 -5.58 5.58 -8.73
N ARG A 85 -6.56 6.42 -8.96
CA ARG A 85 -6.76 7.64 -8.19
C ARG A 85 -7.32 7.32 -6.80
N GLU A 86 -8.30 6.41 -6.72
CA GLU A 86 -8.96 6.03 -5.48
C GLU A 86 -8.16 5.01 -4.66
N VAL A 87 -7.35 4.18 -5.33
CA VAL A 87 -6.45 3.18 -4.72
C VAL A 87 -5.01 3.58 -5.03
N GLY A 88 -4.42 4.37 -4.13
CA GLY A 88 -3.05 4.88 -4.27
C GLY A 88 -2.00 3.85 -3.89
N MET A 89 -0.81 3.93 -4.52
CA MET A 89 0.30 2.99 -4.30
C MET A 89 1.57 3.71 -3.85
N VAL A 90 2.19 3.18 -2.80
CA VAL A 90 3.54 3.55 -2.30
C VAL A 90 4.46 2.35 -2.47
N PHE A 91 5.54 2.53 -3.21
CA PHE A 91 6.47 1.46 -3.56
C PHE A 91 7.56 1.25 -2.51
N GLN A 92 8.17 0.09 -2.53
CA GLN A 92 9.25 -0.33 -1.64
C GLN A 92 10.45 0.63 -1.69
N LYS A 93 10.90 0.99 -2.90
CA LYS A 93 11.94 2.01 -3.08
C LYS A 93 11.29 3.36 -3.29
N PRO A 94 11.71 4.40 -2.55
CA PRO A 94 11.27 5.75 -2.83
C PRO A 94 11.52 6.09 -4.31
N ASN A 95 10.51 6.61 -4.97
CA ASN A 95 10.55 6.94 -6.40
C ASN A 95 10.05 8.37 -6.68
N PRO A 96 10.61 9.40 -6.02
CA PRO A 96 10.25 10.76 -6.36
C PRO A 96 10.64 11.06 -7.80
N PHE A 97 9.79 11.83 -8.48
CA PHE A 97 10.13 12.30 -9.82
C PHE A 97 11.31 13.28 -9.77
N PRO A 98 12.17 13.36 -10.83
CA PRO A 98 13.31 14.28 -10.89
C PRO A 98 12.85 15.72 -11.12
N MET A 99 12.01 16.22 -10.24
CA MET A 99 11.44 17.56 -10.23
C MET A 99 11.40 18.12 -8.79
N SER A 100 10.85 19.31 -8.60
CA SER A 100 10.77 19.93 -7.27
C SER A 100 9.90 19.11 -6.29
N ILE A 101 10.10 19.35 -5.00
CA ILE A 101 9.25 18.78 -3.94
C ILE A 101 7.79 19.15 -4.19
N TYR A 102 7.56 20.43 -4.47
CA TYR A 102 6.23 20.94 -4.81
C TYR A 102 5.60 20.22 -6.00
N ASP A 103 6.34 20.11 -7.11
CA ASP A 103 5.82 19.51 -8.34
C ASP A 103 5.58 18.01 -8.21
N ASN A 104 6.32 17.30 -7.36
CA ASN A 104 6.03 15.91 -7.04
C ASN A 104 4.62 15.75 -6.44
N VAL A 105 4.27 16.58 -5.47
CA VAL A 105 2.96 16.50 -4.80
C VAL A 105 1.84 17.06 -5.69
N ALA A 106 2.10 18.17 -6.39
CA ALA A 106 1.15 18.79 -7.29
C ALA A 106 0.89 18.01 -8.58
N TYR A 107 1.69 16.98 -8.89
CA TYR A 107 1.62 16.24 -10.15
C TYR A 107 0.25 15.58 -10.34
N GLY A 108 -0.19 14.79 -9.36
CA GLY A 108 -1.48 14.11 -9.40
C GLY A 108 -2.66 15.07 -9.55
N PRO A 109 -2.84 16.06 -8.67
CA PRO A 109 -3.88 17.07 -8.79
C PRO A 109 -3.92 17.78 -10.15
N ARG A 110 -2.76 18.16 -10.69
CA ARG A 110 -2.67 18.79 -12.04
C ARG A 110 -3.14 17.83 -13.14
N THR A 111 -2.73 16.58 -13.09
CA THR A 111 -3.15 15.55 -14.05
C THR A 111 -4.66 15.33 -14.02
N HIS A 112 -5.27 15.48 -12.84
CA HIS A 112 -6.72 15.42 -12.66
C HIS A 112 -7.43 16.77 -12.83
N GLY A 113 -6.78 17.75 -13.48
CA GLY A 113 -7.43 19.00 -13.94
C GLY A 113 -7.43 20.14 -12.95
N VAL A 114 -6.79 20.04 -11.77
CA VAL A 114 -6.66 21.16 -10.84
C VAL A 114 -5.66 22.16 -11.39
N ARG A 115 -6.14 23.32 -11.86
CA ARG A 115 -5.32 24.39 -12.47
C ARG A 115 -5.19 25.62 -11.59
N ASN A 116 -6.10 25.80 -10.61
CA ASN A 116 -6.07 26.92 -9.71
C ASN A 116 -4.84 26.84 -8.79
N LYS A 117 -3.97 27.86 -8.84
CA LYS A 117 -2.72 27.88 -8.09
C LYS A 117 -2.95 27.85 -6.58
N ALA A 118 -3.88 28.63 -6.05
CA ALA A 118 -4.17 28.66 -4.62
C ALA A 118 -4.66 27.29 -4.12
N LYS A 119 -5.51 26.61 -4.89
CA LYS A 119 -5.95 25.24 -4.58
C LYS A 119 -4.82 24.23 -4.61
N LEU A 120 -3.89 24.36 -5.57
CA LEU A 120 -2.69 23.52 -5.62
C LEU A 120 -1.78 23.75 -4.43
N ASP A 121 -1.55 25.00 -4.05
CA ASP A 121 -0.72 25.39 -2.91
C ASP A 121 -1.31 24.79 -1.61
N GLU A 122 -2.63 24.88 -1.44
CA GLU A 122 -3.35 24.26 -0.32
C GLU A 122 -3.20 22.74 -0.29
N LEU A 123 -3.47 22.06 -1.42
CA LEU A 123 -3.36 20.59 -1.52
C LEU A 123 -1.93 20.12 -1.24
N VAL A 124 -0.91 20.83 -1.75
CA VAL A 124 0.49 20.49 -1.52
C VAL A 124 0.84 20.61 -0.05
N GLU A 125 0.49 21.73 0.59
CA GLU A 125 0.75 21.92 2.02
C GLU A 125 0.04 20.85 2.86
N GLN A 126 -1.26 20.62 2.65
CA GLN A 126 -2.03 19.64 3.39
C GLN A 126 -1.45 18.22 3.24
N SER A 127 -1.07 17.83 2.01
CA SER A 127 -0.51 16.51 1.74
C SER A 127 0.87 16.33 2.40
N LEU A 128 1.72 17.35 2.39
CA LEU A 128 3.01 17.32 3.07
C LEU A 128 2.86 17.28 4.59
N ARG A 129 1.85 17.96 5.16
CA ARG A 129 1.50 17.89 6.59
C ARG A 129 1.00 16.51 6.97
N ARG A 130 0.05 15.95 6.21
CA ARG A 130 -0.48 14.59 6.42
C ARG A 130 0.60 13.53 6.32
N ALA A 131 1.63 13.74 5.49
CA ALA A 131 2.81 12.85 5.39
C ALA A 131 3.93 13.17 6.40
N ALA A 132 3.65 14.02 7.41
CA ALA A 132 4.58 14.40 8.47
C ALA A 132 5.97 14.87 7.97
N ILE A 133 6.00 15.62 6.84
CA ILE A 133 7.27 16.11 6.25
C ILE A 133 7.28 17.63 6.05
N TRP A 134 6.17 18.33 6.21
CA TRP A 134 6.02 19.76 5.93
C TRP A 134 7.11 20.61 6.57
N ASP A 135 7.33 20.48 7.87
CA ASP A 135 8.27 21.30 8.61
C ASP A 135 9.74 21.11 8.18
N GLU A 136 10.05 19.96 7.60
CA GLU A 136 11.36 19.67 7.07
C GLU A 136 11.61 20.25 5.66
N VAL A 137 10.55 20.56 4.90
CA VAL A 137 10.66 20.92 3.48
C VAL A 137 10.03 22.25 3.09
N LYS A 138 9.23 22.90 3.95
CA LYS A 138 8.45 24.11 3.65
C LYS A 138 9.29 25.26 3.05
N ASP A 139 10.54 25.42 3.50
CA ASP A 139 11.45 26.47 3.05
C ASP A 139 12.22 26.11 1.76
N ARG A 140 12.04 24.89 1.24
CA ARG A 140 12.76 24.36 0.07
C ARG A 140 11.87 23.62 -0.93
N LEU A 141 10.59 23.95 -1.00
CA LEU A 141 9.60 23.29 -1.89
C LEU A 141 10.01 23.32 -3.37
N LYS A 142 10.78 24.31 -3.81
CA LYS A 142 11.29 24.44 -5.18
C LYS A 142 12.59 23.66 -5.44
N LYS A 143 13.19 23.04 -4.42
CA LYS A 143 14.39 22.23 -4.59
C LYS A 143 14.04 20.85 -5.16
N ASN A 144 15.01 20.23 -5.86
CA ASN A 144 14.83 18.90 -6.43
C ASN A 144 14.61 17.85 -5.32
N ALA A 145 13.60 17.03 -5.50
CA ALA A 145 13.21 16.00 -4.54
C ALA A 145 14.27 14.89 -4.36
N LEU A 146 15.11 14.65 -5.38
CA LEU A 146 16.19 13.65 -5.30
C LEU A 146 17.28 14.02 -4.27
N GLY A 147 17.34 15.28 -3.84
CA GLY A 147 18.26 15.74 -2.78
C GLY A 147 17.77 15.49 -1.36
N LEU A 148 16.61 14.88 -1.17
CA LEU A 148 16.07 14.49 0.14
C LEU A 148 16.72 13.19 0.63
N SER A 149 16.73 12.96 1.96
CA SER A 149 17.11 11.66 2.54
C SER A 149 16.11 10.55 2.15
N GLY A 150 16.50 9.29 2.25
CA GLY A 150 15.62 8.16 1.89
C GLY A 150 14.26 8.20 2.62
N GLY A 151 14.25 8.43 3.93
CA GLY A 151 13.02 8.57 4.71
C GLY A 151 12.18 9.80 4.31
N GLN A 152 12.82 10.92 3.96
CA GLN A 152 12.13 12.10 3.43
C GLN A 152 11.55 11.83 2.04
N GLN A 153 12.28 11.13 1.17
CA GLN A 153 11.78 10.75 -0.16
C GLN A 153 10.57 9.82 -0.03
N GLN A 154 10.59 8.87 0.90
CA GLN A 154 9.47 7.97 1.12
C GLN A 154 8.22 8.72 1.61
N ARG A 155 8.37 9.60 2.59
CA ARG A 155 7.26 10.44 3.06
C ARG A 155 6.77 11.41 1.96
N LEU A 156 7.65 11.89 1.09
CA LEU A 156 7.23 12.66 -0.09
C LEU A 156 6.41 11.80 -1.06
N CYS A 157 6.77 10.54 -1.29
CA CYS A 157 5.99 9.62 -2.12
C CYS A 157 4.62 9.33 -1.49
N ILE A 158 4.54 9.24 -0.16
CA ILE A 158 3.26 9.15 0.56
C ILE A 158 2.45 10.45 0.35
N ALA A 159 3.05 11.64 0.54
CA ALA A 159 2.39 12.92 0.29
C ALA A 159 1.83 13.01 -1.14
N ARG A 160 2.61 12.56 -2.13
CA ARG A 160 2.19 12.51 -3.54
C ARG A 160 0.97 11.61 -3.75
N ALA A 161 0.94 10.45 -3.09
CA ALA A 161 -0.21 9.55 -3.16
C ALA A 161 -1.45 10.18 -2.48
N LEU A 162 -1.28 10.82 -1.33
CA LEU A 162 -2.37 11.47 -0.59
C LEU A 162 -2.94 12.70 -1.31
N ALA A 163 -2.17 13.36 -2.18
CA ALA A 163 -2.57 14.60 -2.85
C ALA A 163 -3.77 14.46 -3.81
N VAL A 164 -4.08 13.25 -4.24
CA VAL A 164 -5.27 12.93 -5.05
C VAL A 164 -6.46 12.45 -4.22
N GLU A 165 -6.33 12.48 -2.89
CA GLU A 165 -7.34 12.08 -1.91
C GLU A 165 -7.87 10.66 -2.17
N PRO A 166 -6.99 9.64 -2.13
CA PRO A 166 -7.41 8.25 -2.32
C PRO A 166 -8.32 7.79 -1.17
N THR A 167 -9.02 6.67 -1.35
CA THR A 167 -9.76 6.00 -0.26
C THR A 167 -8.92 4.88 0.35
N VAL A 168 -8.10 4.24 -0.47
CA VAL A 168 -7.21 3.13 -0.08
C VAL A 168 -5.76 3.52 -0.39
N LEU A 169 -4.86 3.20 0.52
CA LEU A 169 -3.42 3.36 0.34
C LEU A 169 -2.73 2.00 0.45
N LEU A 170 -2.16 1.55 -0.66
CA LEU A 170 -1.36 0.34 -0.75
C LEU A 170 0.11 0.70 -0.47
N MET A 171 0.77 -0.07 0.38
CA MET A 171 2.17 0.16 0.74
C MET A 171 2.98 -1.13 0.58
N ASP A 172 3.87 -1.19 -0.40
CA ASP A 172 4.74 -2.34 -0.66
C ASP A 172 6.06 -2.16 0.09
N GLU A 173 6.23 -2.78 1.26
CA GLU A 173 7.42 -2.72 2.12
C GLU A 173 7.99 -1.30 2.32
N PRO A 174 7.20 -0.30 2.74
CA PRO A 174 7.58 1.11 2.67
C PRO A 174 8.77 1.51 3.56
N THR A 175 9.21 0.62 4.44
CA THR A 175 10.28 0.87 5.44
C THR A 175 11.52 0.01 5.24
N SER A 176 11.53 -0.91 4.27
CA SER A 176 12.59 -1.93 4.12
C SER A 176 14.00 -1.37 3.84
N ALA A 177 14.09 -0.17 3.27
CA ALA A 177 15.37 0.48 2.94
C ALA A 177 15.68 1.68 3.83
N LEU A 178 15.01 1.81 4.99
CA LEU A 178 15.11 2.97 5.85
C LEU A 178 15.81 2.67 7.18
N ASP A 179 16.37 3.70 7.77
CA ASP A 179 16.91 3.65 9.12
C ASP A 179 15.78 3.51 10.19
N PRO A 180 16.10 3.08 11.41
CA PRO A 180 15.09 2.84 12.45
C PRO A 180 14.24 4.07 12.79
N ILE A 181 14.82 5.28 12.77
CA ILE A 181 14.08 6.51 13.08
C ILE A 181 13.08 6.83 11.99
N SER A 182 13.50 6.72 10.73
CA SER A 182 12.61 6.90 9.57
C SER A 182 11.52 5.84 9.53
N THR A 183 11.82 4.60 9.91
CA THR A 183 10.85 3.50 10.04
C THR A 183 9.77 3.83 11.07
N SER A 184 10.15 4.22 12.29
CA SER A 184 9.21 4.61 13.36
C SER A 184 8.27 5.72 12.90
N ARG A 185 8.79 6.74 12.23
CA ARG A 185 7.98 7.85 11.70
C ARG A 185 6.94 7.39 10.65
N ILE A 186 7.27 6.41 9.81
CA ILE A 186 6.32 5.87 8.82
C ILE A 186 5.28 4.98 9.50
N GLU A 187 5.66 4.22 10.55
CA GLU A 187 4.72 3.45 11.36
C GLU A 187 3.69 4.35 12.05
N GLU A 188 4.17 5.39 12.75
CA GLU A 188 3.31 6.39 13.39
C GLU A 188 2.36 7.05 12.37
N LEU A 189 2.92 7.45 11.24
CA LEU A 189 2.15 8.02 10.13
C LEU A 189 1.07 7.08 9.62
N ALA A 190 1.35 5.79 9.45
CA ALA A 190 0.35 4.82 8.99
C ALA A 190 -0.81 4.71 9.98
N VAL A 191 -0.51 4.68 11.29
CA VAL A 191 -1.55 4.65 12.35
C VAL A 191 -2.40 5.93 12.35
N GLU A 192 -1.81 7.11 12.13
CA GLU A 192 -2.57 8.35 12.00
C GLU A 192 -3.44 8.37 10.74
N LEU A 193 -2.89 7.94 9.62
CA LEU A 193 -3.59 7.91 8.33
C LEU A 193 -4.79 6.95 8.33
N LYS A 194 -4.78 5.89 9.14
CA LYS A 194 -5.88 4.93 9.27
C LYS A 194 -7.21 5.61 9.63
N GLN A 195 -7.18 6.74 10.32
CA GLN A 195 -8.40 7.46 10.70
C GLN A 195 -9.19 7.97 9.49
N HIS A 196 -8.52 8.13 8.34
CA HIS A 196 -9.10 8.71 7.13
C HIS A 196 -8.98 7.82 5.89
N TYR A 197 -8.09 6.84 5.93
CA TYR A 197 -7.76 5.97 4.80
C TYR A 197 -7.80 4.50 5.21
N THR A 198 -8.09 3.63 4.28
CA THR A 198 -7.85 2.19 4.46
C THR A 198 -6.44 1.88 3.97
N ILE A 199 -5.67 1.12 4.73
CA ILE A 199 -4.28 0.82 4.40
C ILE A 199 -4.10 -0.69 4.23
N VAL A 200 -3.47 -1.10 3.13
CA VAL A 200 -2.95 -2.46 2.96
C VAL A 200 -1.44 -2.37 2.84
N ILE A 201 -0.72 -2.99 3.77
CA ILE A 201 0.74 -2.88 3.85
C ILE A 201 1.39 -4.25 3.74
N VAL A 202 2.36 -4.39 2.85
CA VAL A 202 3.28 -5.53 2.83
C VAL A 202 4.44 -5.25 3.77
N THR A 203 4.76 -6.20 4.63
CA THR A 203 5.96 -6.14 5.45
C THR A 203 6.54 -7.53 5.68
N HIS A 204 7.86 -7.63 5.75
CA HIS A 204 8.56 -8.81 6.23
C HIS A 204 8.93 -8.73 7.71
N ASN A 205 8.65 -7.58 8.35
CA ASN A 205 8.88 -7.36 9.78
C ASN A 205 7.61 -7.65 10.58
N MET A 206 7.59 -8.81 11.25
CA MET A 206 6.45 -9.25 12.07
C MET A 206 6.16 -8.31 13.23
N GLN A 207 7.20 -7.72 13.84
CA GLN A 207 7.01 -6.75 14.92
C GLN A 207 6.35 -5.46 14.43
N GLN A 208 6.64 -5.04 13.20
CA GLN A 208 5.95 -3.93 12.57
C GLN A 208 4.47 -4.26 12.35
N ALA A 209 4.15 -5.43 11.76
CA ALA A 209 2.77 -5.86 11.58
C ALA A 209 2.00 -5.85 12.90
N LEU A 210 2.59 -6.43 13.96
CA LEU A 210 1.97 -6.48 15.29
C LEU A 210 1.70 -5.08 15.89
N ARG A 211 2.59 -4.12 15.66
CA ARG A 211 2.42 -2.76 16.22
C ARG A 211 1.37 -1.91 15.52
N ILE A 212 1.22 -2.05 14.20
CA ILE A 212 0.45 -1.06 13.44
C ILE A 212 -0.83 -1.61 12.81
N SER A 213 -0.96 -2.93 12.60
CA SER A 213 -2.11 -3.46 11.87
C SER A 213 -3.24 -3.94 12.77
N ASP A 214 -4.47 -3.81 12.27
CA ASP A 214 -5.68 -4.34 12.89
C ASP A 214 -5.91 -5.79 12.46
N ARG A 215 -5.59 -6.09 11.21
CA ARG A 215 -5.71 -7.43 10.65
C ARG A 215 -4.42 -7.84 9.95
N THR A 216 -4.13 -9.13 9.98
CA THR A 216 -2.95 -9.70 9.34
C THR A 216 -3.35 -10.85 8.44
N ALA A 217 -2.73 -10.90 7.26
CA ALA A 217 -2.86 -11.98 6.27
C ALA A 217 -1.49 -12.65 6.08
N PHE A 218 -1.40 -13.94 6.39
CA PHE A 218 -0.19 -14.71 6.17
C PHE A 218 -0.22 -15.42 4.83
N PHE A 219 0.73 -15.08 3.95
CA PHE A 219 0.92 -15.67 2.64
C PHE A 219 2.07 -16.66 2.63
N LEU A 220 1.87 -17.81 1.97
CA LEU A 220 2.89 -18.81 1.73
C LEU A 220 2.69 -19.47 0.37
N LEU A 221 3.72 -19.45 -0.49
CA LEU A 221 3.72 -20.08 -1.81
C LEU A 221 2.50 -19.73 -2.69
N GLY A 222 2.07 -18.47 -2.64
CA GLY A 222 0.93 -17.96 -3.41
C GLY A 222 -0.44 -18.18 -2.76
N GLU A 223 -0.51 -18.88 -1.63
CA GLU A 223 -1.74 -19.13 -0.89
C GLU A 223 -1.90 -18.15 0.28
N LEU A 224 -3.14 -17.77 0.60
CA LEU A 224 -3.51 -17.15 1.85
C LEU A 224 -3.73 -18.25 2.90
N VAL A 225 -2.77 -18.42 3.79
CA VAL A 225 -2.80 -19.50 4.80
C VAL A 225 -3.72 -19.16 5.96
N GLU A 226 -3.63 -17.92 6.45
CA GLU A 226 -4.43 -17.46 7.59
C GLU A 226 -4.70 -15.96 7.44
N TYR A 227 -5.91 -15.54 7.82
CA TYR A 227 -6.31 -14.13 7.86
C TYR A 227 -7.19 -13.87 9.06
N GLY A 228 -6.83 -12.90 9.88
CA GLY A 228 -7.58 -12.62 11.09
C GLY A 228 -7.16 -11.33 11.79
N ASP A 229 -7.66 -11.18 13.00
CA ASP A 229 -7.23 -10.15 13.94
C ASP A 229 -5.74 -10.31 14.26
N THR A 230 -5.00 -9.21 14.24
CA THR A 230 -3.54 -9.25 14.37
C THR A 230 -3.09 -9.80 15.72
N GLU A 231 -3.66 -9.32 16.83
CA GLU A 231 -3.26 -9.75 18.17
C GLU A 231 -3.55 -11.25 18.36
N THR A 232 -4.71 -11.70 17.88
CA THR A 232 -5.11 -13.10 17.93
C THR A 232 -4.17 -14.00 17.10
N MET A 233 -3.86 -13.60 15.86
CA MET A 233 -2.96 -14.38 15.00
C MET A 233 -1.55 -14.50 15.57
N PHE A 234 -1.03 -13.44 16.19
CA PHE A 234 0.32 -13.46 16.79
C PHE A 234 0.38 -14.16 18.13
N SER A 235 -0.71 -14.24 18.89
CA SER A 235 -0.76 -14.90 20.20
C SER A 235 -1.19 -16.38 20.12
N THR A 236 -2.18 -16.67 19.28
CA THR A 236 -2.84 -17.98 19.16
C THR A 236 -3.21 -18.27 17.70
N PRO A 237 -2.22 -18.44 16.80
CA PRO A 237 -2.51 -18.73 15.40
C PRO A 237 -3.31 -20.02 15.27
N SER A 238 -4.26 -20.06 14.35
CA SER A 238 -5.10 -21.24 14.09
C SER A 238 -4.41 -22.25 13.20
N GLU A 239 -3.47 -21.78 12.37
CA GLU A 239 -2.75 -22.58 11.40
C GLU A 239 -1.33 -22.88 11.90
N LYS A 240 -0.93 -24.16 11.87
CA LYS A 240 0.42 -24.58 12.26
C LYS A 240 1.51 -23.90 11.45
N ARG A 241 1.27 -23.69 10.14
CA ARG A 241 2.20 -22.98 9.25
C ARG A 241 2.43 -21.53 9.68
N THR A 242 1.40 -20.88 10.19
CA THR A 242 1.47 -19.51 10.76
C THR A 242 2.29 -19.51 12.03
N GLU A 243 2.04 -20.44 12.96
CA GLU A 243 2.80 -20.59 14.21
C GLU A 243 4.30 -20.79 13.93
N ASP A 244 4.63 -21.71 13.01
CA ASP A 244 6.01 -22.01 12.65
C ASP A 244 6.72 -20.77 12.03
N TYR A 245 5.99 -19.99 11.21
CA TYR A 245 6.52 -18.75 10.62
C TYR A 245 6.78 -17.69 11.70
N ILE A 246 5.80 -17.42 12.57
CA ILE A 246 5.90 -16.39 13.62
C ILE A 246 6.98 -16.72 14.64
N THR A 247 7.15 -18.03 14.96
CA THR A 247 8.16 -18.48 15.95
C THR A 247 9.55 -18.68 15.35
N GLY A 248 9.74 -18.42 14.05
CA GLY A 248 11.03 -18.61 13.36
C GLY A 248 11.43 -20.06 13.15
N ARG A 249 10.50 -21.00 13.27
CA ARG A 249 10.72 -22.45 13.03
C ARG A 249 10.47 -22.84 11.58
N PHE A 250 10.44 -21.87 10.72
CA PHE A 250 10.16 -22.02 9.31
C PHE A 250 11.47 -22.32 8.55
N GLY A 251 11.67 -23.54 8.12
CA GLY A 251 12.86 -23.99 7.40
C GLY A 251 12.68 -25.41 6.88
#